data_dbb94206c5b402852c5b7acd373bf4e7
#
_entry.id   dbb94206c5b402852c5b7acd373bf4e7
#
_cell.length_a   1.000
_cell.length_b   1.000
_cell.length_c   1.000
_cell.angle_alpha   90.00
_cell.angle_beta   90.00
_cell.angle_gamma   90.00
#
_symmetry.space_group_name_H-M   'P 1'
#
loop_
_entity.id
_entity.type
_entity.pdbx_description
1 polymer ?
#
loop_
_entity_poly.entity_id
_entity_poly.type
_entity_poly.pdbx_seq_one_letter_code
_entity_poly.pdbx_strand_id
1 'polypeptide(L)'
;MTSTFQRDVGRDVVSIETGKLAQKANGSVVVSNGDNVLLVTATMANPREGIDFFPLTIDVEERHYARGKIPGSFFRREGRPSTFSILIARLTDRPIRPLFPKGFRNEVQIIITPLSLDMETPYDTLAVTAASAALSVSDIPFDGPISCTRIGYLDGKYIINPSYEDLGTSQLDLVVAGSKSGVV
;
A
#
# COMPACT_ATOMS: atom_id res chain seq x y z
N MET A 1 9.68 4.34 20.15
CA MET A 1 8.66 3.56 20.86
C MET A 1 7.88 2.79 19.80
N THR A 2 7.74 1.47 19.93
CA THR A 2 6.97 0.65 19.00
C THR A 2 5.51 0.64 19.42
N SER A 3 4.59 0.85 18.49
CA SER A 3 3.15 0.80 18.71
C SER A 3 2.50 -0.12 17.70
N THR A 4 1.55 -0.94 18.14
CA THR A 4 0.82 -1.88 17.27
C THR A 4 -0.67 -1.70 17.47
N PHE A 5 -1.41 -1.64 16.35
CA PHE A 5 -2.86 -1.54 16.28
C PHE A 5 -3.41 -2.70 15.46
N GLN A 6 -4.51 -3.28 15.91
CA GLN A 6 -5.13 -4.42 15.22
C GLN A 6 -6.64 -4.22 15.08
N ARG A 7 -7.19 -4.67 13.95
CA ARG A 7 -8.63 -4.62 13.69
C ARG A 7 -9.04 -5.78 12.77
N ASP A 8 -10.18 -6.39 13.09
CA ASP A 8 -10.81 -7.37 12.20
C ASP A 8 -11.35 -6.65 10.95
N VAL A 9 -10.96 -7.13 9.77
CA VAL A 9 -11.42 -6.62 8.47
C VAL A 9 -11.70 -7.81 7.55
N GLY A 10 -12.97 -8.05 7.28
CA GLY A 10 -13.38 -9.23 6.51
C GLY A 10 -13.12 -10.53 7.29
N ARG A 11 -12.30 -11.40 6.70
CA ARG A 11 -11.93 -12.71 7.30
C ARG A 11 -10.69 -12.65 8.16
N ASP A 12 -9.89 -11.60 8.03
CA ASP A 12 -8.55 -11.50 8.61
C ASP A 12 -8.42 -10.33 9.57
N VAL A 13 -7.35 -10.39 10.37
CA VAL A 13 -6.93 -9.29 11.24
C VAL A 13 -5.91 -8.45 10.51
N VAL A 14 -6.23 -7.19 10.27
CA VAL A 14 -5.24 -6.21 9.80
C VAL A 14 -4.49 -5.66 11.00
N SER A 15 -3.15 -5.77 10.97
CA SER A 15 -2.26 -5.22 11.98
C SER A 15 -1.38 -4.14 11.39
N ILE A 16 -1.24 -3.02 12.11
CA ILE A 16 -0.36 -1.90 11.75
C ILE A 16 0.63 -1.68 12.89
N GLU A 17 1.92 -1.87 12.60
CA GLU A 17 3.02 -1.65 13.54
C GLU A 17 3.89 -0.48 13.07
N THR A 18 4.24 0.43 13.97
CA THR A 18 5.15 1.55 13.68
C THR A 18 6.28 1.65 14.71
N GLY A 19 7.38 2.32 14.34
CA GLY A 19 8.51 2.61 15.23
C GLY A 19 9.55 1.48 15.37
N LYS A 20 9.43 0.40 14.60
CA LYS A 20 10.37 -0.75 14.64
C LYS A 20 11.37 -0.75 13.50
N LEU A 21 10.90 -0.62 12.27
CA LEU A 21 11.72 -0.65 11.06
C LEU A 21 11.80 0.73 10.41
N ALA A 22 12.85 0.96 9.62
CA ALA A 22 13.05 2.16 8.80
C ALA A 22 12.91 3.49 9.56
N GLN A 23 13.47 3.58 10.76
CA GLN A 23 13.33 4.73 11.68
C GLN A 23 13.91 6.05 11.14
N LYS A 24 14.65 6.04 10.01
CA LYS A 24 15.17 7.25 9.36
C LYS A 24 14.22 7.84 8.33
N ALA A 25 13.15 7.12 7.96
CA ALA A 25 12.09 7.68 7.12
C ALA A 25 11.24 8.66 7.94
N ASN A 26 10.57 9.62 7.28
CA ASN A 26 9.63 10.53 7.94
C ASN A 26 8.45 9.74 8.55
N GLY A 27 7.98 8.70 7.86
CA GLY A 27 7.00 7.75 8.38
C GLY A 27 7.32 6.33 7.94
N SER A 28 7.10 5.36 8.82
CA SER A 28 7.27 3.95 8.49
C SER A 28 6.27 3.09 9.25
N VAL A 29 5.70 2.12 8.54
CA VAL A 29 4.78 1.13 9.11
C VAL A 29 5.06 -0.25 8.54
N VAL A 30 4.81 -1.26 9.37
CA VAL A 30 4.67 -2.65 8.91
C VAL A 30 3.18 -2.99 9.01
N VAL A 31 2.59 -3.36 7.90
CA VAL A 31 1.16 -3.72 7.86
C VAL A 31 1.04 -5.17 7.44
N SER A 32 0.25 -5.92 8.18
CA SER A 32 -0.04 -7.32 7.87
C SER A 32 -1.53 -7.59 7.77
N ASN A 33 -1.87 -8.54 6.90
CA ASN A 33 -3.18 -9.14 6.76
C ASN A 33 -2.98 -10.63 6.48
N GLY A 34 -3.27 -11.49 7.46
CA GLY A 34 -2.84 -12.87 7.41
C GLY A 34 -1.32 -12.98 7.27
N ASP A 35 -0.85 -13.77 6.31
CA ASP A 35 0.58 -13.96 6.01
C ASP A 35 1.15 -12.91 5.05
N ASN A 36 0.33 -12.00 4.53
CA ASN A 36 0.78 -10.84 3.76
C ASN A 36 1.34 -9.77 4.68
N VAL A 37 2.61 -9.44 4.51
CA VAL A 37 3.32 -8.44 5.33
C VAL A 37 4.01 -7.43 4.42
N LEU A 38 3.67 -6.16 4.59
CA LEU A 38 4.23 -5.03 3.84
C LEU A 38 4.98 -4.09 4.76
N LEU A 39 6.20 -3.73 4.41
CA LEU A 39 6.89 -2.56 4.95
C LEU A 39 6.63 -1.38 4.04
N VAL A 40 6.09 -0.30 4.58
CA VAL A 40 5.87 0.93 3.82
C VAL A 40 6.56 2.09 4.50
N THR A 41 7.30 2.86 3.71
CA THR A 41 8.03 4.04 4.16
C THR A 41 7.60 5.26 3.36
N ALA A 42 7.47 6.40 4.03
CA ALA A 42 7.24 7.69 3.42
C ALA A 42 8.41 8.61 3.77
N THR A 43 8.97 9.28 2.77
CA THR A 43 10.06 10.24 2.93
C THR A 43 9.73 11.52 2.19
N MET A 44 10.22 12.65 2.71
CA MET A 44 10.02 13.96 2.12
C MET A 44 11.37 14.66 1.96
N ALA A 45 11.55 15.33 0.82
CA ALA A 45 12.71 16.18 0.56
C ALA A 45 12.26 17.61 0.22
N ASN A 46 13.21 18.54 0.29
CA ASN A 46 12.95 19.92 -0.10
C ASN A 46 12.60 20.01 -1.59
N PRO A 47 11.77 21.00 -1.98
CA PRO A 47 11.40 21.18 -3.37
C PRO A 47 12.63 21.51 -4.22
N ARG A 48 12.69 20.97 -5.43
CA ARG A 48 13.72 21.32 -6.41
C ARG A 48 13.38 22.68 -7.05
N GLU A 49 14.40 23.46 -7.40
CA GLU A 49 14.20 24.73 -8.11
C GLU A 49 13.49 24.50 -9.46
N GLY A 50 12.54 25.37 -9.78
CA GLY A 50 11.84 25.38 -11.05
C GLY A 50 10.70 24.35 -11.19
N ILE A 51 10.35 23.60 -10.12
CA ILE A 51 9.20 22.69 -10.17
C ILE A 51 7.91 23.46 -9.91
N ASP A 52 6.94 23.29 -10.83
CA ASP A 52 5.60 23.86 -10.77
C ASP A 52 4.50 22.85 -10.42
N PHE A 53 4.83 21.58 -10.28
CA PHE A 53 3.93 20.47 -9.94
C PHE A 53 4.33 19.78 -8.64
N PHE A 54 3.45 18.93 -8.10
CA PHE A 54 3.72 18.10 -6.91
C PHE A 54 4.41 16.78 -7.30
N PRO A 55 5.70 16.59 -6.96
CA PRO A 55 6.43 15.38 -7.27
C PRO A 55 6.16 14.29 -6.21
N LEU A 56 5.10 13.50 -6.40
CA LEU A 56 4.82 12.30 -5.63
C LEU A 56 5.27 11.08 -6.43
N THR A 57 6.14 10.28 -5.85
CA THR A 57 6.61 9.01 -6.39
C THR A 57 6.17 7.87 -5.49
N ILE A 58 5.54 6.85 -6.06
CA ILE A 58 5.16 5.63 -5.35
C ILE A 58 5.78 4.45 -6.06
N ASP A 59 6.59 3.70 -5.35
CA ASP A 59 7.30 2.53 -5.85
C ASP A 59 6.86 1.29 -5.07
N VAL A 60 6.58 0.20 -5.80
CA VAL A 60 6.31 -1.12 -5.22
C VAL A 60 7.47 -2.03 -5.58
N GLU A 61 8.24 -2.40 -4.56
CA GLU A 61 9.43 -3.22 -4.70
C GLU A 61 9.15 -4.69 -4.38
N GLU A 62 8.53 -5.40 -5.34
CA GLU A 62 8.37 -6.86 -5.21
C GLU A 62 9.72 -7.55 -5.29
N ARG A 63 10.04 -8.29 -4.24
CA ARG A 63 11.25 -9.12 -4.15
C ARG A 63 10.87 -10.59 -4.15
N HIS A 64 11.66 -11.42 -4.84
CA HIS A 64 11.38 -12.86 -4.93
C HIS A 64 11.34 -13.55 -3.57
N TYR A 65 12.12 -13.05 -2.58
CA TYR A 65 12.12 -13.62 -1.24
C TYR A 65 10.74 -13.56 -0.55
N ALA A 66 9.92 -12.54 -0.86
CA ALA A 66 8.57 -12.44 -0.28
C ALA A 66 7.66 -13.64 -0.62
N ARG A 67 7.99 -14.35 -1.69
CA ARG A 67 7.34 -15.58 -2.14
C ARG A 67 8.16 -16.84 -1.87
N GLY A 68 9.21 -16.74 -1.04
CA GLY A 68 10.14 -17.84 -0.79
C GLY A 68 10.95 -18.27 -2.02
N LYS A 69 11.14 -17.39 -3.01
CA LYS A 69 11.85 -17.70 -4.27
C LYS A 69 13.14 -16.92 -4.40
N ILE A 70 14.04 -17.43 -5.24
CA ILE A 70 15.27 -16.77 -5.66
C ILE A 70 15.07 -16.31 -7.12
N PRO A 71 15.61 -15.13 -7.52
CA PRO A 71 15.56 -14.69 -8.90
C PRO A 71 16.08 -15.76 -9.86
N GLY A 72 15.24 -16.20 -10.81
CA GLY A 72 15.52 -17.33 -11.71
C GLY A 72 16.20 -16.95 -13.03
N SER A 73 16.49 -15.65 -13.28
CA SER A 73 17.18 -15.21 -14.47
C SER A 73 18.67 -15.61 -14.47
N PHE A 74 19.31 -15.59 -15.63
CA PHE A 74 20.76 -15.84 -15.75
C PHE A 74 21.60 -14.99 -14.79
N PHE A 75 21.23 -13.71 -14.62
CA PHE A 75 21.94 -12.80 -13.71
C PHE A 75 21.59 -12.97 -12.24
N ARG A 76 20.61 -13.79 -11.89
CA ARG A 76 20.11 -14.00 -10.52
C ARG A 76 19.87 -12.70 -9.74
N ARG A 77 19.30 -11.71 -10.44
CA ARG A 77 18.97 -10.39 -9.88
C ARG A 77 17.47 -10.15 -9.99
N GLU A 78 16.97 -9.30 -9.10
CA GLU A 78 15.64 -8.70 -9.25
C GLU A 78 15.61 -7.93 -10.56
N GLY A 79 14.56 -8.15 -11.34
CA GLY A 79 14.35 -7.49 -12.63
C GLY A 79 13.70 -6.12 -12.49
N ARG A 80 13.14 -5.64 -13.61
CA ARG A 80 12.27 -4.46 -13.58
C ARG A 80 10.99 -4.78 -12.80
N PRO A 81 10.32 -3.74 -12.22
CA PRO A 81 9.01 -3.91 -11.58
C PRO A 81 8.04 -4.66 -12.51
N SER A 82 7.25 -5.55 -11.95
CA SER A 82 6.20 -6.26 -12.69
C SER A 82 5.10 -5.28 -13.11
N THR A 83 4.32 -5.63 -14.13
CA THR A 83 3.11 -4.85 -14.50
C THR A 83 2.18 -4.73 -13.30
N PHE A 84 2.07 -5.76 -12.49
CA PHE A 84 1.23 -5.77 -11.29
C PHE A 84 1.70 -4.75 -10.25
N SER A 85 3.01 -4.70 -9.93
CA SER A 85 3.56 -3.70 -9.01
C SER A 85 3.38 -2.26 -9.53
N ILE A 86 3.52 -2.04 -10.84
CA ILE A 86 3.24 -0.72 -11.45
C ILE A 86 1.76 -0.34 -11.26
N LEU A 87 0.84 -1.29 -11.46
CA LEU A 87 -0.59 -1.03 -11.28
C LEU A 87 -0.94 -0.75 -9.81
N ILE A 88 -0.33 -1.45 -8.85
CA ILE A 88 -0.50 -1.16 -7.43
C ILE A 88 0.01 0.25 -7.09
N ALA A 89 1.18 0.63 -7.60
CA ALA A 89 1.71 1.97 -7.40
C ALA A 89 0.73 3.05 -7.91
N ARG A 90 0.15 2.86 -9.09
CA ARG A 90 -0.86 3.76 -9.66
C ARG A 90 -2.18 3.75 -8.89
N LEU A 91 -2.62 2.57 -8.43
CA LEU A 91 -3.79 2.42 -7.57
C LEU A 91 -3.62 3.18 -6.25
N THR A 92 -2.40 3.16 -5.70
CA THR A 92 -2.07 3.86 -4.47
C THR A 92 -1.95 5.37 -4.67
N ASP A 93 -1.33 5.82 -5.77
CA ASP A 93 -1.15 7.24 -6.08
C ASP A 93 -2.49 7.99 -6.22
N ARG A 94 -3.45 7.37 -6.91
CA ARG A 94 -4.70 8.03 -7.29
C ARG A 94 -5.52 8.55 -6.10
N PRO A 95 -5.81 7.79 -5.05
CA PRO A 95 -6.57 8.27 -3.90
C PRO A 95 -5.73 9.07 -2.90
N ILE A 96 -4.40 8.94 -2.89
CA ILE A 96 -3.51 9.63 -1.95
C ILE A 96 -3.17 11.03 -2.43
N ARG A 97 -2.88 11.22 -3.70
CA ARG A 97 -2.42 12.49 -4.28
C ARG A 97 -3.35 13.69 -4.00
N PRO A 98 -4.68 13.59 -4.09
CA PRO A 98 -5.58 14.71 -3.82
C PRO A 98 -5.58 15.21 -2.37
N LEU A 99 -5.07 14.41 -1.43
CA LEU A 99 -5.07 14.70 0.00
C LEU A 99 -3.85 15.51 0.47
N PHE A 100 -2.98 15.90 -0.46
CA PHE A 100 -1.92 16.84 -0.17
C PHE A 100 -2.40 18.29 -0.35
N PRO A 101 -1.85 19.25 0.42
CA PRO A 101 -2.24 20.66 0.30
C PRO A 101 -2.02 21.20 -1.10
N LYS A 102 -2.93 22.05 -1.56
CA LYS A 102 -2.77 22.76 -2.84
C LYS A 102 -1.50 23.60 -2.82
N GLY A 103 -0.70 23.47 -3.89
CA GLY A 103 0.56 24.19 -3.99
C GLY A 103 1.74 23.54 -3.28
N PHE A 104 1.57 22.37 -2.66
CA PHE A 104 2.67 21.61 -2.09
C PHE A 104 3.67 21.19 -3.18
N ARG A 105 4.98 21.41 -2.93
CA ARG A 105 6.05 21.22 -3.93
C ARG A 105 7.20 20.35 -3.43
N ASN A 106 7.19 19.97 -2.14
CA ASN A 106 8.18 19.05 -1.63
C ASN A 106 8.09 17.70 -2.36
N GLU A 107 9.25 17.09 -2.60
CA GLU A 107 9.31 15.76 -3.19
C GLU A 107 8.93 14.73 -2.13
N VAL A 108 7.90 13.94 -2.41
CA VAL A 108 7.47 12.85 -1.52
C VAL A 108 7.66 11.52 -2.23
N GLN A 109 8.32 10.60 -1.56
CA GLN A 109 8.49 9.23 -2.04
C GLN A 109 7.88 8.25 -1.05
N ILE A 110 7.06 7.34 -1.54
CA ILE A 110 6.49 6.21 -0.79
C ILE A 110 7.04 4.93 -1.41
N ILE A 111 7.68 4.10 -0.60
CA ILE A 111 8.17 2.79 -1.03
C ILE A 111 7.38 1.72 -0.28
N ILE A 112 6.76 0.82 -1.06
CA ILE A 112 6.00 -0.32 -0.58
C ILE A 112 6.83 -1.58 -0.85
N THR A 113 7.28 -2.25 0.20
CA THR A 113 8.11 -3.44 0.10
C THR A 113 7.38 -4.63 0.71
N PRO A 114 6.87 -5.56 -0.10
CA PRO A 114 6.36 -6.83 0.40
C PRO A 114 7.49 -7.63 1.07
N LEU A 115 7.30 -7.97 2.35
CA LEU A 115 8.20 -8.81 3.12
C LEU A 115 7.79 -10.28 3.07
N SER A 116 6.49 -10.55 3.03
CA SER A 116 5.88 -11.87 2.90
C SER A 116 4.58 -11.76 2.10
N LEU A 117 4.31 -12.75 1.23
CA LEU A 117 3.09 -12.85 0.44
C LEU A 117 2.60 -14.29 0.45
N ASP A 118 1.32 -14.49 0.83
CA ASP A 118 0.65 -15.79 0.86
C ASP A 118 0.31 -16.33 -0.54
N MET A 119 0.22 -15.46 -1.52
CA MET A 119 -0.23 -15.77 -2.89
C MET A 119 -1.69 -16.22 -3.00
N GLU A 120 -2.46 -16.11 -1.94
CA GLU A 120 -3.88 -16.46 -1.88
C GLU A 120 -4.77 -15.23 -1.93
N THR A 121 -4.33 -14.13 -1.32
CA THR A 121 -5.08 -12.87 -1.25
C THR A 121 -4.35 -11.72 -1.96
N PRO A 122 -5.08 -10.87 -2.72
CA PRO A 122 -4.51 -9.65 -3.29
C PRO A 122 -4.03 -8.68 -2.19
N TYR A 123 -2.81 -8.19 -2.29
CA TYR A 123 -2.25 -7.23 -1.33
C TYR A 123 -2.35 -5.76 -1.80
N ASP A 124 -2.94 -5.50 -2.94
CA ASP A 124 -3.02 -4.17 -3.55
C ASP A 124 -3.81 -3.17 -2.69
N THR A 125 -4.94 -3.58 -2.13
CA THR A 125 -5.75 -2.74 -1.23
C THR A 125 -5.05 -2.51 0.11
N LEU A 126 -4.31 -3.51 0.60
CA LEU A 126 -3.48 -3.40 1.79
C LEU A 126 -2.36 -2.37 1.56
N ALA A 127 -1.77 -2.33 0.35
CA ALA A 127 -0.74 -1.37 -0.03
C ALA A 127 -1.22 0.08 0.06
N VAL A 128 -2.45 0.38 -0.41
CA VAL A 128 -3.05 1.72 -0.30
C VAL A 128 -3.24 2.11 1.17
N THR A 129 -3.81 1.21 1.96
CA THR A 129 -4.06 1.44 3.39
C THR A 129 -2.74 1.64 4.15
N ALA A 130 -1.71 0.84 3.84
CA ALA A 130 -0.39 0.93 4.44
C ALA A 130 0.33 2.23 4.08
N ALA A 131 0.23 2.69 2.81
CA ALA A 131 0.79 3.97 2.37
C ALA A 131 0.13 5.15 3.10
N SER A 132 -1.19 5.12 3.24
CA SER A 132 -1.95 6.09 4.03
C SER A 132 -1.52 6.09 5.50
N ALA A 133 -1.32 4.93 6.10
CA ALA A 133 -0.85 4.81 7.49
C ALA A 133 0.57 5.38 7.64
N ALA A 134 1.49 5.10 6.70
CA ALA A 134 2.86 5.64 6.74
C ALA A 134 2.88 7.17 6.66
N LEU A 135 2.05 7.77 5.81
CA LEU A 135 1.88 9.22 5.75
C LEU A 135 1.27 9.79 7.04
N SER A 136 0.27 9.11 7.62
CA SER A 136 -0.43 9.58 8.83
C SER A 136 0.44 9.59 10.08
N VAL A 137 1.47 8.72 10.15
CA VAL A 137 2.44 8.71 11.27
C VAL A 137 3.67 9.57 11.00
N SER A 138 3.76 10.20 9.83
CA SER A 138 4.87 11.09 9.43
C SER A 138 4.57 12.55 9.77
N ASP A 139 5.57 13.40 9.60
CA ASP A 139 5.46 14.87 9.62
C ASP A 139 5.10 15.47 8.25
N ILE A 140 4.82 14.64 7.25
CA ILE A 140 4.42 15.06 5.90
C ILE A 140 2.97 15.57 5.93
N PRO A 141 2.68 16.77 5.40
CA PRO A 141 1.32 17.29 5.37
C PRO A 141 0.39 16.41 4.52
N PHE A 142 -0.55 15.74 5.17
CA PHE A 142 -1.46 14.79 4.54
C PHE A 142 -2.84 14.86 5.19
N ASP A 143 -3.89 15.13 4.41
CA ASP A 143 -5.29 15.25 4.86
C ASP A 143 -6.02 13.89 4.79
N GLY A 144 -5.37 12.86 5.31
CA GLY A 144 -5.92 11.51 5.46
C GLY A 144 -6.42 11.24 6.90
N PRO A 145 -6.61 9.99 7.29
CA PRO A 145 -6.28 8.78 6.54
C PRO A 145 -7.32 8.36 5.50
N ILE A 146 -6.87 7.54 4.56
CA ILE A 146 -7.74 6.75 3.69
C ILE A 146 -7.54 5.25 3.95
N SER A 147 -8.55 4.48 3.66
CA SER A 147 -8.46 3.02 3.59
C SER A 147 -8.94 2.53 2.23
N CYS A 148 -8.52 1.32 1.87
CA CYS A 148 -8.91 0.67 0.63
C CYS A 148 -9.32 -0.76 0.92
N THR A 149 -10.34 -1.24 0.22
CA THR A 149 -10.81 -2.62 0.33
C THR A 149 -11.27 -3.12 -1.02
N ARG A 150 -11.19 -4.44 -1.23
CA ARG A 150 -11.76 -5.14 -2.39
C ARG A 150 -13.07 -5.80 -1.99
N ILE A 151 -14.06 -5.73 -2.84
CA ILE A 151 -15.39 -6.27 -2.61
C ILE A 151 -15.70 -7.26 -3.72
N GLY A 152 -15.96 -8.50 -3.35
CA GLY A 152 -16.53 -9.53 -4.20
C GLY A 152 -18.03 -9.71 -3.95
N TYR A 153 -18.73 -10.39 -4.87
CA TYR A 153 -20.12 -10.82 -4.71
C TYR A 153 -20.27 -12.29 -5.09
N LEU A 154 -20.53 -13.13 -4.09
CA LEU A 154 -20.64 -14.57 -4.20
C LEU A 154 -21.90 -15.05 -3.46
N ASP A 155 -22.65 -15.96 -4.08
CA ASP A 155 -23.82 -16.60 -3.48
C ASP A 155 -24.82 -15.64 -2.83
N GLY A 156 -25.03 -14.47 -3.47
CA GLY A 156 -25.95 -13.46 -2.98
C GLY A 156 -25.40 -12.60 -1.83
N LYS A 157 -24.10 -12.68 -1.51
CA LYS A 157 -23.46 -11.94 -0.41
C LYS A 157 -22.25 -11.16 -0.88
N TYR A 158 -22.05 -9.98 -0.28
CA TYR A 158 -20.81 -9.22 -0.44
C TYR A 158 -19.72 -9.78 0.48
N ILE A 159 -18.54 -9.96 -0.09
CA ILE A 159 -17.35 -10.45 0.62
C ILE A 159 -16.30 -9.36 0.59
N ILE A 160 -15.72 -9.05 1.75
CA ILE A 160 -14.63 -8.08 1.91
C ILE A 160 -13.30 -8.82 1.78
N ASN A 161 -12.40 -8.28 0.96
CA ASN A 161 -11.08 -8.81 0.65
C ASN A 161 -11.12 -10.30 0.25
N PRO A 162 -11.84 -10.62 -0.85
CA PRO A 162 -11.93 -12.00 -1.35
C PRO A 162 -10.55 -12.51 -1.77
N SER A 163 -10.36 -13.85 -1.68
CA SER A 163 -9.18 -14.52 -2.19
C SER A 163 -9.17 -14.51 -3.73
N TYR A 164 -8.04 -14.88 -4.36
CA TYR A 164 -7.98 -15.10 -5.82
C TYR A 164 -8.93 -16.19 -6.28
N GLU A 165 -9.15 -17.23 -5.46
CA GLU A 165 -10.13 -18.31 -5.74
C GLU A 165 -11.55 -17.76 -5.75
N ASP A 166 -11.93 -16.99 -4.73
CA ASP A 166 -13.24 -16.32 -4.66
C ASP A 166 -13.46 -15.38 -5.85
N LEU A 167 -12.42 -14.59 -6.24
CA LEU A 167 -12.50 -13.70 -7.38
C LEU A 167 -12.73 -14.41 -8.70
N GLY A 168 -12.22 -15.66 -8.82
CA GLY A 168 -12.41 -16.48 -10.02
C GLY A 168 -13.89 -16.87 -10.28
N THR A 169 -14.74 -16.86 -9.26
CA THR A 169 -16.17 -17.19 -9.33
C THR A 169 -17.08 -16.00 -8.99
N SER A 170 -16.53 -14.91 -8.52
CA SER A 170 -17.26 -13.71 -8.11
C SER A 170 -17.89 -12.99 -9.30
N GLN A 171 -19.13 -12.51 -9.13
CA GLN A 171 -19.84 -11.68 -10.09
C GLN A 171 -19.43 -10.20 -10.01
N LEU A 172 -18.65 -9.82 -8.99
CA LEU A 172 -18.16 -8.46 -8.76
C LEU A 172 -16.70 -8.52 -8.34
N ASP A 173 -15.88 -7.66 -8.93
CA ASP A 173 -14.53 -7.34 -8.48
C ASP A 173 -14.42 -5.81 -8.43
N LEU A 174 -14.60 -5.23 -7.23
CA LEU A 174 -14.63 -3.80 -7.02
C LEU A 174 -13.63 -3.39 -5.96
N VAL A 175 -12.71 -2.51 -6.32
CA VAL A 175 -11.78 -1.87 -5.38
C VAL A 175 -12.32 -0.50 -5.02
N VAL A 176 -12.46 -0.24 -3.73
CA VAL A 176 -12.97 1.02 -3.19
C VAL A 176 -11.96 1.63 -2.23
N ALA A 177 -11.59 2.87 -2.48
CA ALA A 177 -10.79 3.67 -1.55
C ALA A 177 -11.63 4.84 -1.03
N GLY A 178 -11.45 5.19 0.25
CA GLY A 178 -12.20 6.29 0.83
C GLY A 178 -11.68 6.75 2.18
N SER A 179 -12.16 7.91 2.59
CA SER A 179 -11.97 8.52 3.90
C SER A 179 -13.31 8.64 4.63
N LYS A 180 -13.32 9.24 5.83
CA LYS A 180 -14.57 9.57 6.53
C LYS A 180 -15.46 10.55 5.75
N SER A 181 -14.90 11.36 4.87
CA SER A 181 -15.61 12.38 4.10
C SER A 181 -16.23 11.87 2.79
N GLY A 182 -15.80 10.70 2.32
CA GLY A 182 -16.34 10.12 1.09
C GLY A 182 -15.44 9.09 0.42
N VAL A 183 -15.96 8.53 -0.66
CA VAL A 183 -15.25 7.61 -1.54
C VAL A 183 -14.47 8.43 -2.57
N VAL A 184 -13.26 7.97 -2.91
CA VAL A 184 -12.35 8.62 -3.86
C VAL A 184 -12.30 7.83 -5.16
#